data_1bc2b2c60c6c9bd687acddcc9e02d37f
#
_entry.id   1bc2b2c60c6c9bd687acddcc9e02d37f
#
_cell.length_a   1.000
_cell.length_b   1.000
_cell.length_c   1.000
_cell.angle_alpha   90.00
_cell.angle_beta   90.00
_cell.angle_gamma   90.00
#
_symmetry.space_group_name_H-M   'P 1'
#
loop_
_entity.id
_entity.type
_entity.pdbx_description
1 polymer ?
#
loop_
_entity_poly.entity_id
_entity_poly.type
_entity_poly.pdbx_seq_one_letter_code
_entity_poly.pdbx_strand_id
1 'polypeptide(L)'
;FERIAAAEPNNYLPNYYVALVNTTASFQTKDATTVNALLTKSQDALDTEMVKDQNNAELLVMQAMIYTSWVVLDPMTNGQKYSAKVIELYDKAQAIDPTNPRAVFGKAEYEIGGAQYFGTDTKPMCEQIAKSIELFGTFKPETPFSPKWGLDRAEEALKACK
;
A
#
# COMPACT_ATOMS: atom_id res chain seq x y z
N PHE A 1 -2.12 -4.66 18.40
CA PHE A 1 -3.07 -5.14 17.39
C PHE A 1 -3.19 -6.68 17.39
N GLU A 2 -2.11 -7.45 17.50
CA GLU A 2 -2.14 -8.93 17.47
C GLU A 2 -3.09 -9.56 18.54
N ARG A 3 -3.09 -9.02 19.75
CA ARG A 3 -4.00 -9.48 20.81
C ARG A 3 -5.46 -9.20 20.46
N ILE A 4 -5.75 -8.09 19.77
CA ILE A 4 -7.09 -7.74 19.34
C ILE A 4 -7.49 -8.64 18.16
N ALA A 5 -6.60 -8.90 17.20
CA ALA A 5 -6.85 -9.82 16.09
C ALA A 5 -7.24 -11.23 16.57
N ALA A 6 -6.56 -11.72 17.61
CA ALA A 6 -6.89 -13.01 18.22
C ALA A 6 -8.26 -13.01 18.93
N ALA A 7 -8.68 -11.87 19.49
CA ALA A 7 -9.96 -11.75 20.20
C ALA A 7 -11.14 -11.44 19.26
N GLU A 8 -10.89 -10.83 18.11
CA GLU A 8 -11.90 -10.42 17.13
C GLU A 8 -11.64 -11.03 15.74
N PRO A 9 -11.75 -12.34 15.56
CA PRO A 9 -11.33 -13.02 14.34
C PRO A 9 -12.18 -12.65 13.11
N ASN A 10 -13.33 -12.03 13.28
CA ASN A 10 -14.20 -11.56 12.19
C ASN A 10 -13.97 -10.10 11.81
N ASN A 11 -13.07 -9.40 12.51
CA ASN A 11 -12.70 -8.02 12.24
C ASN A 11 -11.32 -7.99 11.55
N TYR A 12 -11.27 -7.59 10.29
CA TYR A 12 -10.02 -7.56 9.53
C TYR A 12 -9.06 -6.44 9.97
N LEU A 13 -9.58 -5.38 10.57
CA LEU A 13 -8.79 -4.18 10.89
C LEU A 13 -7.59 -4.44 11.81
N PRO A 14 -7.67 -5.27 12.88
CA PRO A 14 -6.50 -5.54 13.70
C PRO A 14 -5.34 -6.17 12.92
N ASN A 15 -5.59 -7.16 12.07
CA ASN A 15 -4.57 -7.77 11.21
C ASN A 15 -4.10 -6.81 10.10
N TYR A 16 -4.99 -6.00 9.54
CA TYR A 16 -4.64 -4.91 8.64
C TYR A 16 -3.61 -3.97 9.29
N TYR A 17 -3.83 -3.55 10.54
CA TYR A 17 -2.89 -2.67 11.24
C TYR A 17 -1.59 -3.37 11.66
N VAL A 18 -1.61 -4.68 11.93
CA VAL A 18 -0.37 -5.45 12.07
C VAL A 18 0.45 -5.39 10.78
N ALA A 19 -0.19 -5.63 9.63
CA ALA A 19 0.47 -5.55 8.34
C ALA A 19 0.97 -4.12 8.05
N LEU A 20 0.14 -3.09 8.28
CA LEU A 20 0.49 -1.70 8.02
C LEU A 20 1.72 -1.24 8.81
N VAL A 21 1.75 -1.48 10.11
CA VAL A 21 2.86 -1.05 10.99
C VAL A 21 4.16 -1.72 10.59
N ASN A 22 4.16 -3.04 10.36
CA ASN A 22 5.36 -3.76 9.98
C ASN A 22 5.83 -3.40 8.55
N THR A 23 4.91 -3.24 7.60
CA THR A 23 5.26 -2.79 6.24
C THR A 23 5.82 -1.37 6.25
N THR A 24 5.22 -0.46 7.00
CA THR A 24 5.75 0.91 7.12
C THR A 24 7.13 0.92 7.76
N ALA A 25 7.36 0.11 8.80
CA ALA A 25 8.67 -0.01 9.45
C ALA A 25 9.72 -0.59 8.49
N SER A 26 9.36 -1.48 7.57
CA SER A 26 10.29 -2.06 6.60
C SER A 26 10.91 -1.02 5.66
N PHE A 27 10.22 0.07 5.34
CA PHE A 27 10.75 1.17 4.54
C PHE A 27 11.76 2.05 5.30
N GLN A 28 11.86 1.92 6.63
CA GLN A 28 12.74 2.74 7.46
C GLN A 28 14.15 2.13 7.66
N THR A 29 14.39 0.93 7.14
CA THR A 29 15.68 0.23 7.28
C THR A 29 16.09 -0.41 5.96
N LYS A 30 17.42 -0.57 5.79
CA LYS A 30 18.01 -1.30 4.65
C LYS A 30 18.60 -2.65 5.09
N ASP A 31 18.49 -2.99 6.38
CA ASP A 31 18.92 -4.30 6.88
C ASP A 31 18.00 -5.40 6.38
N ALA A 32 18.48 -6.22 5.45
CA ALA A 32 17.69 -7.26 4.80
C ALA A 32 17.07 -8.25 5.80
N THR A 33 17.77 -8.57 6.88
CA THR A 33 17.27 -9.49 7.90
C THR A 33 16.05 -8.90 8.62
N THR A 34 16.14 -7.63 9.00
CA THR A 34 15.05 -6.88 9.64
C THR A 34 13.86 -6.71 8.68
N VAL A 35 14.13 -6.30 7.43
CA VAL A 35 13.07 -6.16 6.41
C VAL A 35 12.35 -7.49 6.18
N ASN A 36 13.08 -8.59 6.01
CA ASN A 36 12.51 -9.92 5.84
C ASN A 36 11.58 -10.30 7.03
N ALA A 37 12.02 -10.08 8.26
CA ALA A 37 11.23 -10.39 9.45
C ALA A 37 9.94 -9.56 9.51
N LEU A 38 10.03 -8.25 9.23
CA LEU A 38 8.89 -7.35 9.21
C LEU A 38 7.88 -7.72 8.12
N LEU A 39 8.36 -7.99 6.90
CA LEU A 39 7.47 -8.34 5.78
C LEU A 39 6.86 -9.73 5.91
N THR A 40 7.57 -10.70 6.50
CA THR A 40 6.97 -12.00 6.84
C THR A 40 5.81 -11.80 7.79
N LYS A 41 5.99 -11.03 8.85
CA LYS A 41 4.93 -10.74 9.82
C LYS A 41 3.76 -9.98 9.20
N SER A 42 4.03 -9.05 8.28
CA SER A 42 3.00 -8.35 7.52
C SER A 42 2.19 -9.31 6.65
N GLN A 43 2.88 -10.20 5.93
CA GLN A 43 2.25 -11.15 5.02
C GLN A 43 1.39 -12.16 5.78
N ASP A 44 1.88 -12.71 6.89
CA ASP A 44 1.13 -13.67 7.72
C ASP A 44 -0.19 -13.06 8.23
N ALA A 45 -0.14 -11.81 8.70
CA ALA A 45 -1.33 -11.10 9.15
C ALA A 45 -2.30 -10.82 7.99
N LEU A 46 -1.79 -10.41 6.83
CA LEU A 46 -2.60 -10.13 5.66
C LEU A 46 -3.24 -11.38 5.07
N ASP A 47 -2.49 -12.49 4.97
CA ASP A 47 -2.97 -13.76 4.44
C ASP A 47 -4.16 -14.30 5.23
N THR A 48 -4.16 -14.10 6.55
CA THR A 48 -5.27 -14.45 7.45
C THR A 48 -6.58 -13.80 7.01
N GLU A 49 -6.53 -12.57 6.50
CA GLU A 49 -7.72 -11.82 6.07
C GLU A 49 -8.03 -12.03 4.58
N MET A 50 -7.01 -12.17 3.74
CA MET A 50 -7.19 -12.41 2.31
C MET A 50 -7.88 -13.76 2.00
N VAL A 51 -7.74 -14.75 2.87
CA VAL A 51 -8.48 -16.03 2.77
C VAL A 51 -9.98 -15.81 2.99
N LYS A 52 -10.36 -14.83 3.81
CA LYS A 52 -11.76 -14.52 4.14
C LYS A 52 -12.40 -13.61 3.10
N ASP A 53 -11.66 -12.59 2.62
CA ASP A 53 -12.15 -11.61 1.66
C ASP A 53 -11.04 -11.16 0.68
N GLN A 54 -11.06 -11.72 -0.52
CA GLN A 54 -10.13 -11.39 -1.62
C GLN A 54 -10.54 -10.13 -2.39
N ASN A 55 -11.68 -9.55 -2.08
CA ASN A 55 -12.23 -8.38 -2.76
C ASN A 55 -12.29 -7.14 -1.87
N ASN A 56 -11.53 -7.09 -0.80
CA ASN A 56 -11.37 -5.92 0.03
C ASN A 56 -10.26 -5.01 -0.53
N ALA A 57 -10.65 -3.81 -0.96
CA ALA A 57 -9.71 -2.86 -1.58
C ALA A 57 -8.55 -2.47 -0.65
N GLU A 58 -8.79 -2.32 0.66
CA GLU A 58 -7.72 -1.99 1.64
C GLU A 58 -6.71 -3.13 1.80
N LEU A 59 -7.16 -4.39 1.79
CA LEU A 59 -6.26 -5.54 1.86
C LEU A 59 -5.42 -5.66 0.57
N LEU A 60 -5.98 -5.35 -0.59
CA LEU A 60 -5.24 -5.32 -1.86
C LEU A 60 -4.19 -4.20 -1.87
N VAL A 61 -4.52 -3.02 -1.36
CA VAL A 61 -3.55 -1.92 -1.16
C VAL A 61 -2.40 -2.37 -0.24
N MET A 62 -2.71 -3.04 0.87
CA MET A 62 -1.69 -3.57 1.78
C MET A 62 -0.78 -4.59 1.09
N GLN A 63 -1.35 -5.51 0.30
CA GLN A 63 -0.55 -6.49 -0.45
C GLN A 63 0.39 -5.81 -1.45
N ALA A 64 -0.10 -4.79 -2.15
CA ALA A 64 0.72 -4.00 -3.06
C ALA A 64 1.88 -3.30 -2.32
N MET A 65 1.63 -2.74 -1.13
CA MET A 65 2.66 -2.11 -0.31
C MET A 65 3.73 -3.11 0.18
N ILE A 66 3.34 -4.32 0.58
CA ILE A 66 4.28 -5.40 0.95
C ILE A 66 5.17 -5.74 -0.24
N TYR A 67 4.60 -5.94 -1.43
CA TYR A 67 5.38 -6.22 -2.63
C TYR A 67 6.26 -5.04 -3.04
N THR A 68 5.79 -3.81 -2.88
CA THR A 68 6.61 -2.61 -3.10
C THR A 68 7.83 -2.60 -2.19
N SER A 69 7.68 -2.95 -0.91
CA SER A 69 8.83 -3.01 0.00
C SER A 69 9.84 -4.09 -0.40
N TRP A 70 9.39 -5.25 -0.88
CA TRP A 70 10.27 -6.26 -1.46
C TRP A 70 11.04 -5.73 -2.67
N VAL A 71 10.36 -4.98 -3.58
CA VAL A 71 11.00 -4.36 -4.75
C VAL A 71 12.04 -3.34 -4.32
N VAL A 72 11.75 -2.51 -3.33
CA VAL A 72 12.68 -1.51 -2.80
C VAL A 72 13.91 -2.15 -2.17
N LEU A 73 13.76 -3.31 -1.51
CA LEU A 73 14.87 -4.04 -0.89
C LEU A 73 15.85 -4.57 -1.93
N ASP A 74 15.37 -5.16 -3.00
CA ASP A 74 16.18 -5.68 -4.12
C ASP A 74 15.46 -5.46 -5.46
N PRO A 75 15.66 -4.28 -6.08
CA PRO A 75 14.97 -3.94 -7.33
C PRO A 75 15.29 -4.89 -8.49
N MET A 76 16.48 -5.44 -8.54
CA MET A 76 16.91 -6.33 -9.64
C MET A 76 16.18 -7.67 -9.60
N THR A 77 16.13 -8.30 -8.44
CA THR A 77 15.50 -9.62 -8.26
C THR A 77 14.00 -9.49 -8.06
N ASN A 78 13.59 -8.65 -7.11
CA ASN A 78 12.19 -8.53 -6.72
C ASN A 78 11.39 -7.68 -7.70
N GLY A 79 12.01 -6.75 -8.42
CA GLY A 79 11.37 -5.99 -9.48
C GLY A 79 10.77 -6.89 -10.56
N GLN A 80 11.53 -7.87 -11.04
CA GLN A 80 11.04 -8.84 -12.02
C GLN A 80 9.89 -9.70 -11.47
N LYS A 81 9.93 -10.02 -10.20
CA LYS A 81 8.95 -10.90 -9.54
C LYS A 81 7.63 -10.21 -9.19
N TYR A 82 7.71 -8.96 -8.74
CA TYR A 82 6.59 -8.29 -8.07
C TYR A 82 6.05 -7.05 -8.79
N SER A 83 6.81 -6.38 -9.69
CA SER A 83 6.37 -5.09 -10.24
C SER A 83 5.02 -5.17 -10.97
N ALA A 84 4.82 -6.16 -11.81
CA ALA A 84 3.54 -6.34 -12.50
C ALA A 84 2.40 -6.62 -11.50
N LYS A 85 2.68 -7.39 -10.45
CA LYS A 85 1.69 -7.72 -9.40
C LYS A 85 1.30 -6.50 -8.58
N VAL A 86 2.24 -5.58 -8.31
CA VAL A 86 1.95 -4.32 -7.60
C VAL A 86 0.91 -3.51 -8.37
N ILE A 87 1.13 -3.34 -9.69
CA ILE A 87 0.19 -2.60 -10.54
C ILE A 87 -1.17 -3.31 -10.61
N GLU A 88 -1.18 -4.63 -10.83
CA GLU A 88 -2.42 -5.43 -10.88
C GLU A 88 -3.25 -5.32 -9.60
N LEU A 89 -2.61 -5.34 -8.43
CA LEU A 89 -3.28 -5.21 -7.14
C LEU A 89 -3.92 -3.83 -6.95
N TYR A 90 -3.20 -2.76 -7.32
CA TYR A 90 -3.78 -1.41 -7.27
C TYR A 90 -4.91 -1.24 -8.30
N ASP A 91 -4.78 -1.79 -9.50
CA ASP A 91 -5.84 -1.75 -10.51
C ASP A 91 -7.10 -2.49 -10.01
N LYS A 92 -6.91 -3.67 -9.40
CA LYS A 92 -8.01 -4.43 -8.79
C LYS A 92 -8.65 -3.66 -7.63
N ALA A 93 -7.85 -3.03 -6.76
CA ALA A 93 -8.36 -2.21 -5.66
C ALA A 93 -9.19 -1.04 -6.17
N GLN A 94 -8.73 -0.32 -7.21
CA GLN A 94 -9.46 0.78 -7.84
C GLN A 94 -10.72 0.31 -8.58
N ALA A 95 -10.72 -0.89 -9.15
CA ALA A 95 -11.92 -1.46 -9.78
C ALA A 95 -13.00 -1.81 -8.75
N ILE A 96 -12.60 -2.25 -7.54
CA ILE A 96 -13.52 -2.56 -6.43
C ILE A 96 -14.04 -1.27 -5.78
N ASP A 97 -13.14 -0.33 -5.47
CA ASP A 97 -13.48 0.97 -4.88
C ASP A 97 -12.75 2.11 -5.62
N PRO A 98 -13.37 2.67 -6.67
CA PRO A 98 -12.79 3.78 -7.45
C PRO A 98 -12.56 5.06 -6.64
N THR A 99 -13.17 5.16 -5.46
CA THR A 99 -13.07 6.32 -4.58
C THR A 99 -12.04 6.14 -3.46
N ASN A 100 -11.38 4.99 -3.40
CA ASN A 100 -10.35 4.73 -2.40
C ASN A 100 -9.08 5.55 -2.70
N PRO A 101 -8.78 6.58 -1.87
CA PRO A 101 -7.64 7.46 -2.14
C PRO A 101 -6.30 6.75 -2.05
N ARG A 102 -6.17 5.72 -1.20
CA ARG A 102 -4.92 4.97 -1.00
C ARG A 102 -4.60 4.08 -2.19
N ALA A 103 -5.62 3.53 -2.86
CA ALA A 103 -5.43 2.76 -4.09
C ALA A 103 -4.92 3.65 -5.25
N VAL A 104 -5.49 4.85 -5.40
CA VAL A 104 -5.07 5.82 -6.42
C VAL A 104 -3.67 6.37 -6.12
N PHE A 105 -3.44 6.81 -4.89
CA PHE A 105 -2.16 7.35 -4.47
C PHE A 105 -1.03 6.31 -4.55
N GLY A 106 -1.24 5.12 -3.99
CA GLY A 106 -0.21 4.09 -3.92
C GLY A 106 0.24 3.62 -5.30
N LYS A 107 -0.69 3.49 -6.26
CA LYS A 107 -0.33 3.20 -7.65
C LYS A 107 0.54 4.30 -8.24
N ALA A 108 0.10 5.54 -8.16
CA ALA A 108 0.82 6.68 -8.74
C ALA A 108 2.22 6.84 -8.12
N GLU A 109 2.34 6.69 -6.81
CA GLU A 109 3.64 6.76 -6.12
C GLU A 109 4.58 5.63 -6.55
N TYR A 110 4.08 4.41 -6.70
CA TYR A 110 4.87 3.29 -7.20
C TYR A 110 5.35 3.52 -8.64
N GLU A 111 4.47 3.98 -9.52
CA GLU A 111 4.77 4.27 -10.92
C GLU A 111 5.79 5.42 -11.07
N ILE A 112 5.73 6.45 -10.19
CA ILE A 112 6.75 7.52 -10.14
C ILE A 112 8.13 6.94 -9.83
N GLY A 113 8.23 6.04 -8.86
CA GLY A 113 9.49 5.37 -8.55
C GLY A 113 10.07 4.62 -9.75
N GLY A 114 9.25 3.91 -10.48
CA GLY A 114 9.62 3.28 -11.74
C GLY A 114 10.00 4.27 -12.83
N ALA A 115 9.20 5.32 -13.04
CA ALA A 115 9.45 6.35 -14.03
C ALA A 115 10.78 7.07 -13.79
N GLN A 116 11.10 7.39 -12.55
CA GLN A 116 12.39 7.98 -12.17
C GLN A 116 13.57 7.04 -12.45
N TYR A 117 13.39 5.75 -12.20
CA TYR A 117 14.42 4.74 -12.46
C TYR A 117 14.69 4.59 -13.98
N PHE A 118 13.65 4.63 -14.81
CA PHE A 118 13.77 4.49 -16.27
C PHE A 118 13.90 5.82 -17.03
N GLY A 119 13.82 6.97 -16.34
CA GLY A 119 13.92 8.30 -16.97
C GLY A 119 12.71 8.66 -17.83
N THR A 120 11.51 8.19 -17.48
CA THR A 120 10.27 8.47 -18.18
C THR A 120 9.51 9.63 -17.54
N ASP A 121 8.51 10.18 -18.28
CA ASP A 121 7.69 11.32 -17.81
C ASP A 121 6.84 10.92 -16.58
N THR A 122 6.90 11.72 -15.53
CA THR A 122 6.16 11.52 -14.27
C THR A 122 4.86 12.34 -14.20
N LYS A 123 4.59 13.21 -15.17
CA LYS A 123 3.43 14.11 -15.15
C LYS A 123 2.09 13.38 -15.00
N PRO A 124 1.80 12.26 -15.71
CA PRO A 124 0.53 11.57 -15.55
C PRO A 124 0.31 11.05 -14.13
N MET A 125 1.39 10.59 -13.46
CA MET A 125 1.33 10.10 -12.09
C MET A 125 1.10 11.25 -11.10
N CYS A 126 1.72 12.40 -11.34
CA CYS A 126 1.49 13.60 -10.54
C CYS A 126 0.02 14.08 -10.61
N GLU A 127 -0.62 13.94 -11.75
CA GLU A 127 -2.06 14.21 -11.92
C GLU A 127 -2.90 13.22 -11.09
N GLN A 128 -2.50 11.93 -11.03
CA GLN A 128 -3.18 10.94 -10.18
C GLN A 128 -2.95 11.22 -8.68
N ILE A 129 -1.78 11.70 -8.28
CA ILE A 129 -1.56 12.13 -6.89
C ILE A 129 -2.48 13.30 -6.54
N ALA A 130 -2.60 14.31 -7.38
CA ALA A 130 -3.52 15.43 -7.17
C ALA A 130 -4.97 14.92 -7.00
N LYS A 131 -5.42 14.01 -7.88
CA LYS A 131 -6.73 13.37 -7.78
C LYS A 131 -6.91 12.60 -6.46
N SER A 132 -5.88 11.89 -6.00
CA SER A 132 -5.97 11.17 -4.73
C SER A 132 -6.18 12.09 -3.53
N ILE A 133 -5.58 13.28 -3.53
CA ILE A 133 -5.78 14.30 -2.48
C ILE A 133 -7.23 14.76 -2.43
N GLU A 134 -7.87 14.98 -3.59
CA GLU A 134 -9.30 15.30 -3.66
C GLU A 134 -10.15 14.16 -3.08
N LEU A 135 -9.80 12.90 -3.39
CA LEU A 135 -10.47 11.72 -2.86
C LEU A 135 -10.28 11.60 -1.33
N PHE A 136 -9.10 11.90 -0.79
CA PHE A 136 -8.90 11.96 0.67
C PHE A 136 -9.82 13.00 1.33
N GLY A 137 -10.05 14.14 0.68
CA GLY A 137 -10.95 15.17 1.19
C GLY A 137 -12.42 14.75 1.25
N THR A 138 -12.84 13.82 0.40
CA THR A 138 -14.21 13.32 0.33
C THR A 138 -14.39 11.93 0.95
N PHE A 139 -13.31 11.24 1.30
CA PHE A 139 -13.33 9.89 1.83
C PHE A 139 -14.09 9.82 3.17
N LYS A 140 -15.05 8.90 3.23
CA LYS A 140 -15.83 8.64 4.43
C LYS A 140 -15.51 7.23 4.94
N PRO A 141 -14.78 7.10 6.04
CA PRO A 141 -14.49 5.80 6.63
C PRO A 141 -15.77 5.14 7.13
N GLU A 142 -15.94 3.84 6.89
CA GLU A 142 -17.08 3.05 7.33
C GLU A 142 -17.22 2.99 8.86
N THR A 143 -16.08 2.96 9.55
CA THR A 143 -16.01 2.91 11.00
C THR A 143 -14.98 3.93 11.53
N PRO A 144 -15.05 4.29 12.82
CA PRO A 144 -14.03 5.14 13.43
C PRO A 144 -12.61 4.60 13.33
N PHE A 145 -12.46 3.28 13.19
CA PHE A 145 -11.19 2.56 13.10
C PHE A 145 -10.74 2.24 11.67
N SER A 146 -11.54 2.57 10.66
CA SER A 146 -11.15 2.42 9.25
C SER A 146 -9.91 3.26 8.93
N PRO A 147 -9.08 2.84 7.96
CA PRO A 147 -7.85 3.55 7.60
C PRO A 147 -8.10 5.02 7.23
N LYS A 148 -7.28 5.93 7.80
CA LYS A 148 -7.34 7.38 7.54
C LYS A 148 -5.98 7.96 7.15
N TRP A 149 -4.96 7.13 7.02
CA TRP A 149 -3.60 7.52 6.68
C TRP A 149 -3.45 7.81 5.18
N GLY A 150 -2.42 8.54 4.82
CA GLY A 150 -1.94 8.69 3.45
C GLY A 150 -2.06 10.09 2.87
N LEU A 151 -2.92 10.97 3.41
CA LEU A 151 -3.10 12.33 2.88
C LEU A 151 -1.81 13.16 2.97
N ASP A 152 -1.17 13.17 4.13
CA ASP A 152 0.08 13.88 4.39
C ASP A 152 1.19 13.47 3.41
N ARG A 153 1.30 12.16 3.16
CA ARG A 153 2.25 11.61 2.20
C ARG A 153 1.90 11.98 0.75
N ALA A 154 0.62 11.97 0.38
CA ALA A 154 0.18 12.38 -0.95
C ALA A 154 0.45 13.87 -1.21
N GLU A 155 0.22 14.73 -0.22
CA GLU A 155 0.55 16.17 -0.29
C GLU A 155 2.06 16.41 -0.43
N GLU A 156 2.88 15.63 0.28
CA GLU A 156 4.34 15.70 0.17
C GLU A 156 4.82 15.23 -1.20
N ALA A 157 4.29 14.13 -1.71
CA ALA A 157 4.61 13.61 -3.03
C ALA A 157 4.22 14.60 -4.14
N LEU A 158 3.08 15.27 -4.01
CA LEU A 158 2.68 16.31 -4.99
C LEU A 158 3.62 17.51 -5.01
N LYS A 159 4.21 17.88 -3.86
CA LYS A 159 5.22 18.96 -3.82
C LYS A 159 6.49 18.58 -4.60
N ALA A 160 6.86 17.30 -4.59
CA ALA A 160 8.01 16.79 -5.33
C ALA A 160 7.76 16.68 -6.85
N CYS A 161 6.53 16.81 -7.30
CA CYS A 161 6.11 16.81 -8.70
C CYS A 161 6.35 18.15 -9.46
N LYS A 162 6.92 19.14 -8.79
CA LYS A 162 7.11 20.49 -9.35
C LYS A 162 8.47 20.65 -10.04
#